data_b0482ed386d03a9aa3b98c150051aee3
#
_entry.id   b0482ed386d03a9aa3b98c150051aee3
#
_cell.length_a   1.000
_cell.length_b   1.000
_cell.length_c   1.000
_cell.angle_alpha   90.00
_cell.angle_beta   90.00
_cell.angle_gamma   90.00
#
_symmetry.space_group_name_H-M   'P 1'
#
loop_
_entity.id
_entity.type
_entity.pdbx_description
1 polymer ?
#
loop_
_entity_poly.entity_id
_entity_poly.type
_entity_poly.pdbx_seq_one_letter_code
_entity_poly.pdbx_strand_id
1 'polypeptide(L)'
;DILCLPELSITGYGCQDLFFNKWFIEKSDNLLVEISKICKSITVIVGLPIFYKNKLYNACCIIKNTEILGFFLKSNIPNDGVHYEKRWFSSWEFGKIEKIKFNNIEYPIGSIQLEYNNDITLGFEICRDSWDNERPANYIKTKKNLIIFNPIASHYAFKKFEFRKDLVIKSSKKFNCTYLSVNLLGNESGKIIFEGDSILAQKGKLLDISKRFSFEDFSINFNTINLEGNNKKYNETSTNIYEEFIDIFSLSILDYLSKSKLKGYGLSLSGGLDSSCIAILIYEMVKRFIAKKGGDQLIKRLNLKEIKLTKDENKNHKLIINKILYTAYQKSENSSKETQKSAKLLSKFIGSKHYEWEIDDEVKSIIKKISSSTKKTYSWNNNNIALQNIQARVRSPFIWFIANTNNLLL
;
A
#
# COMPACT_ATOMS: atom_id res chain seq x y z
N ASP A 1 -22.95 16.89 3.82
CA ASP A 1 -21.56 16.49 3.55
C ASP A 1 -21.51 15.09 2.95
N ILE A 2 -20.51 14.81 2.12
CA ILE A 2 -20.28 13.51 1.50
C ILE A 2 -18.85 13.05 1.77
N LEU A 3 -18.68 11.86 2.34
CA LEU A 3 -17.41 11.20 2.58
C LEU A 3 -17.24 10.05 1.58
N CYS A 4 -16.15 10.04 0.82
CA CYS A 4 -15.78 8.93 -0.03
C CYS A 4 -14.56 8.21 0.55
N LEU A 5 -14.71 6.91 0.79
CA LEU A 5 -13.63 6.01 1.21
C LEU A 5 -13.05 5.28 -0.02
N PRO A 6 -11.83 4.75 0.05
CA PRO A 6 -11.22 4.01 -1.05
C PRO A 6 -11.93 2.71 -1.44
N GLU A 7 -11.52 2.13 -2.56
CA GLU A 7 -11.95 0.80 -3.03
C GLU A 7 -11.69 -0.27 -1.98
N LEU A 8 -12.70 -1.16 -1.76
CA LEU A 8 -12.64 -2.27 -0.78
C LEU A 8 -12.20 -1.83 0.63
N SER A 9 -12.55 -0.63 1.05
CA SER A 9 -12.08 -0.03 2.31
C SER A 9 -12.51 -0.78 3.57
N ILE A 10 -13.58 -1.59 3.54
CA ILE A 10 -13.98 -2.43 4.68
C ILE A 10 -13.02 -3.60 4.89
N THR A 11 -12.61 -4.25 3.81
CA THR A 11 -11.78 -5.46 3.87
C THR A 11 -10.30 -5.21 3.67
N GLY A 12 -9.95 -4.17 2.93
CA GLY A 12 -8.68 -4.01 2.25
C GLY A 12 -8.69 -4.68 0.87
N TYR A 13 -7.87 -4.15 -0.03
CA TYR A 13 -7.75 -4.65 -1.41
C TYR A 13 -6.92 -5.93 -1.50
N GLY A 14 -5.88 -6.04 -0.69
CA GLY A 14 -4.89 -7.11 -0.74
C GLY A 14 -5.28 -8.43 -0.07
N CYS A 15 -6.56 -8.69 0.18
CA CYS A 15 -7.03 -9.87 0.91
C CYS A 15 -6.94 -11.18 0.12
N GLN A 16 -6.71 -11.12 -1.20
CA GLN A 16 -6.44 -12.28 -2.07
C GLN A 16 -7.50 -13.39 -1.91
N ASP A 17 -7.08 -14.64 -1.71
CA ASP A 17 -7.97 -15.81 -1.62
C ASP A 17 -8.87 -15.83 -0.36
N LEU A 18 -8.72 -14.88 0.56
CA LEU A 18 -9.71 -14.68 1.62
C LEU A 18 -11.09 -14.33 1.06
N PHE A 19 -11.15 -13.70 -0.12
CA PHE A 19 -12.41 -13.42 -0.80
C PHE A 19 -13.22 -14.67 -1.17
N PHE A 20 -12.62 -15.87 -1.20
CA PHE A 20 -13.37 -17.13 -1.37
C PHE A 20 -14.03 -17.63 -0.08
N ASN A 21 -13.69 -17.07 1.06
CA ASN A 21 -14.19 -17.53 2.35
C ASN A 21 -15.51 -16.85 2.71
N LYS A 22 -16.56 -17.64 2.87
CA LYS A 22 -17.89 -17.14 3.21
C LYS A 22 -17.90 -16.30 4.50
N TRP A 23 -17.22 -16.77 5.54
CA TRP A 23 -17.13 -16.03 6.81
C TRP A 23 -16.53 -14.63 6.66
N PHE A 24 -15.61 -14.46 5.71
CA PHE A 24 -14.95 -13.18 5.45
C PHE A 24 -15.91 -12.17 4.82
N ILE A 25 -16.74 -12.61 3.88
CA ILE A 25 -17.79 -11.81 3.25
C ILE A 25 -18.88 -11.47 4.28
N GLU A 26 -19.38 -12.47 5.05
CA GLU A 26 -20.36 -12.24 6.11
C GLU A 26 -19.86 -11.24 7.16
N LYS A 27 -18.57 -11.28 7.51
CA LYS A 27 -17.97 -10.29 8.42
C LYS A 27 -17.95 -8.90 7.81
N SER A 28 -17.64 -8.78 6.52
CA SER A 28 -17.70 -7.51 5.79
C SER A 28 -19.13 -6.93 5.78
N ASP A 29 -20.13 -7.77 5.53
CA ASP A 29 -21.53 -7.38 5.53
C ASP A 29 -21.99 -6.89 6.92
N ASN A 30 -21.60 -7.58 7.99
CA ASN A 30 -21.91 -7.18 9.35
C ASN A 30 -21.25 -5.83 9.71
N LEU A 31 -19.99 -5.62 9.32
CA LEU A 31 -19.30 -4.36 9.51
C LEU A 31 -19.98 -3.21 8.74
N LEU A 32 -20.47 -3.45 7.53
CA LEU A 32 -21.25 -2.46 6.79
C LEU A 32 -22.49 -2.01 7.58
N VAL A 33 -23.22 -2.96 8.19
CA VAL A 33 -24.39 -2.64 9.03
C VAL A 33 -23.99 -1.82 10.27
N GLU A 34 -22.85 -2.13 10.89
CA GLU A 34 -22.32 -1.34 12.02
C GLU A 34 -21.94 0.08 11.58
N ILE A 35 -21.23 0.19 10.46
CA ILE A 35 -20.84 1.48 9.87
C ILE A 35 -22.08 2.32 9.53
N SER A 36 -23.11 1.71 8.94
CA SER A 36 -24.32 2.47 8.59
C SER A 36 -24.96 3.16 9.79
N LYS A 37 -24.99 2.50 10.96
CA LYS A 37 -25.59 3.06 12.19
C LYS A 37 -24.89 4.30 12.72
N ILE A 38 -23.60 4.48 12.43
CA ILE A 38 -22.83 5.64 12.89
C ILE A 38 -22.80 6.79 11.89
N CYS A 39 -23.23 6.59 10.64
CA CYS A 39 -23.24 7.59 9.57
C CYS A 39 -24.39 8.59 9.71
N LYS A 40 -24.42 9.32 10.84
CA LYS A 40 -25.45 10.33 11.12
C LYS A 40 -25.12 11.64 10.42
N SER A 41 -26.12 12.27 9.79
CA SER A 41 -26.02 13.59 9.14
C SER A 41 -24.95 13.70 8.05
N ILE A 42 -24.55 12.57 7.46
CA ILE A 42 -23.53 12.48 6.42
C ILE A 42 -23.91 11.42 5.37
N THR A 43 -23.48 11.63 4.14
CA THR A 43 -23.50 10.58 3.12
C THR A 43 -22.11 9.94 3.02
N VAL A 44 -22.05 8.61 3.06
CA VAL A 44 -20.78 7.86 3.01
C VAL A 44 -20.81 6.90 1.84
N ILE A 45 -19.71 6.88 1.09
CA ILE A 45 -19.45 5.91 0.01
C ILE A 45 -18.33 5.01 0.52
N VAL A 46 -18.62 3.71 0.71
CA VAL A 46 -17.70 2.74 1.32
C VAL A 46 -17.52 1.51 0.45
N GLY A 47 -16.27 1.12 0.19
CA GLY A 47 -15.92 -0.03 -0.65
C GLY A 47 -15.99 -1.36 0.10
N LEU A 48 -16.60 -2.40 -0.51
CA LEU A 48 -16.71 -3.74 0.05
C LEU A 48 -16.87 -4.80 -1.04
N PRO A 49 -16.54 -6.09 -0.77
CA PRO A 49 -16.99 -7.19 -1.61
C PRO A 49 -18.46 -7.51 -1.31
N ILE A 50 -19.28 -7.78 -2.34
CA ILE A 50 -20.68 -8.19 -2.16
C ILE A 50 -20.99 -9.46 -2.95
N PHE A 51 -21.67 -10.40 -2.32
CA PHE A 51 -22.11 -11.65 -2.95
C PHE A 51 -23.53 -11.52 -3.50
N TYR A 52 -23.68 -11.73 -4.82
CA TYR A 52 -24.97 -11.64 -5.48
C TYR A 52 -25.10 -12.67 -6.59
N LYS A 53 -26.23 -13.42 -6.64
CA LYS A 53 -26.52 -14.46 -7.65
C LYS A 53 -25.33 -15.41 -7.91
N ASN A 54 -24.77 -15.98 -6.84
CA ASN A 54 -23.64 -16.91 -6.86
C ASN A 54 -22.33 -16.35 -7.42
N LYS A 55 -22.17 -15.03 -7.44
CA LYS A 55 -20.95 -14.34 -7.87
C LYS A 55 -20.54 -13.31 -6.83
N LEU A 56 -19.24 -13.08 -6.73
CA LEU A 56 -18.69 -12.02 -5.90
C LEU A 56 -18.39 -10.79 -6.78
N TYR A 57 -18.73 -9.62 -6.28
CA TYR A 57 -18.49 -8.34 -6.96
C TYR A 57 -17.72 -7.39 -6.06
N ASN A 58 -16.84 -6.61 -6.67
CA ASN A 58 -16.24 -5.44 -6.05
C ASN A 58 -17.25 -4.30 -6.13
N ALA A 59 -17.62 -3.74 -4.98
CA ALA A 59 -18.73 -2.81 -4.87
C ALA A 59 -18.39 -1.59 -4.02
N CYS A 60 -19.16 -0.54 -4.16
CA CYS A 60 -19.32 0.47 -3.13
C CYS A 60 -20.78 0.57 -2.69
N CYS A 61 -20.98 0.69 -1.37
CA CYS A 61 -22.26 0.96 -0.75
C CYS A 61 -22.40 2.45 -0.48
N ILE A 62 -23.58 2.99 -0.73
CA ILE A 62 -23.92 4.37 -0.44
C ILE A 62 -24.86 4.41 0.76
N ILE A 63 -24.43 5.13 1.80
CA ILE A 63 -25.17 5.28 3.06
C ILE A 63 -25.50 6.77 3.23
N LYS A 64 -26.71 7.10 3.60
CA LYS A 64 -27.12 8.48 3.93
C LYS A 64 -27.95 8.48 5.19
N ASN A 65 -27.56 9.26 6.18
CA ASN A 65 -28.30 9.39 7.44
C ASN A 65 -28.64 8.05 8.09
N THR A 66 -27.68 7.14 8.19
CA THR A 66 -27.80 5.77 8.69
C THR A 66 -28.50 4.77 7.77
N GLU A 67 -29.10 5.19 6.66
CA GLU A 67 -29.80 4.31 5.72
C GLU A 67 -28.92 3.93 4.54
N ILE A 68 -28.90 2.65 4.18
CA ILE A 68 -28.28 2.16 2.95
C ILE A 68 -29.19 2.56 1.79
N LEU A 69 -28.62 3.20 0.76
CA LEU A 69 -29.36 3.61 -0.43
C LEU A 69 -29.19 2.64 -1.59
N GLY A 70 -28.13 1.86 -1.62
CA GLY A 70 -27.84 0.88 -2.67
C GLY A 70 -26.37 0.56 -2.83
N PHE A 71 -26.11 -0.31 -3.81
CA PHE A 71 -24.77 -0.85 -4.09
C PHE A 71 -24.41 -0.60 -5.56
N PHE A 72 -23.33 0.13 -5.79
CA PHE A 72 -22.73 0.26 -7.11
C PHE A 72 -21.70 -0.86 -7.32
N LEU A 73 -21.71 -1.51 -8.49
CA LEU A 73 -20.84 -2.63 -8.81
C LEU A 73 -19.82 -2.27 -9.89
N LYS A 74 -18.57 -2.69 -9.69
CA LYS A 74 -17.47 -2.50 -10.64
C LYS A 74 -17.72 -3.27 -11.92
N SER A 75 -17.56 -2.61 -13.05
CA SER A 75 -17.77 -3.19 -14.38
C SER A 75 -16.46 -3.63 -15.04
N ASN A 76 -15.42 -2.81 -14.99
CA ASN A 76 -14.13 -3.11 -15.59
C ASN A 76 -13.18 -3.74 -14.58
N ILE A 77 -12.96 -5.06 -14.68
CA ILE A 77 -12.15 -5.83 -13.76
C ILE A 77 -10.73 -5.98 -14.31
N PRO A 78 -9.70 -5.43 -13.66
CA PRO A 78 -8.31 -5.56 -14.11
C PRO A 78 -7.80 -7.00 -13.99
N ASN A 79 -6.95 -7.39 -14.95
CA ASN A 79 -6.29 -8.69 -14.98
C ASN A 79 -4.91 -8.57 -15.60
N ASP A 80 -4.16 -7.55 -15.22
CA ASP A 80 -2.85 -7.20 -15.77
C ASP A 80 -1.88 -6.78 -14.65
N GLY A 81 -0.60 -7.05 -14.84
CA GLY A 81 0.45 -6.70 -13.88
C GLY A 81 0.23 -7.32 -12.50
N VAL A 82 0.14 -6.47 -11.48
CA VAL A 82 -0.09 -6.88 -10.09
C VAL A 82 -1.57 -7.07 -9.76
N HIS A 83 -2.46 -6.67 -10.66
CA HIS A 83 -3.90 -6.77 -10.50
C HIS A 83 -4.44 -8.00 -11.24
N TYR A 84 -5.02 -8.95 -10.53
CA TYR A 84 -5.67 -10.14 -11.08
C TYR A 84 -7.04 -10.36 -10.42
N GLU A 85 -7.83 -9.29 -10.39
CA GLU A 85 -9.14 -9.26 -9.73
C GLU A 85 -10.13 -10.27 -10.34
N LYS A 86 -9.98 -10.64 -11.62
CA LYS A 86 -10.81 -11.69 -12.27
C LYS A 86 -10.77 -13.04 -11.56
N ARG A 87 -9.76 -13.28 -10.70
CA ARG A 87 -9.72 -14.48 -9.87
C ARG A 87 -10.84 -14.49 -8.85
N TRP A 88 -11.23 -13.34 -8.34
CA TRP A 88 -12.19 -13.23 -7.23
C TRP A 88 -13.50 -12.58 -7.64
N PHE A 89 -13.46 -11.54 -8.48
CA PHE A 89 -14.59 -10.68 -8.78
C PHE A 89 -15.11 -10.86 -10.21
N SER A 90 -16.42 -10.77 -10.35
CA SER A 90 -17.12 -10.76 -11.63
C SER A 90 -17.35 -9.32 -12.10
N SER A 91 -17.31 -9.09 -13.42
CA SER A 91 -17.74 -7.84 -14.03
C SER A 91 -19.24 -7.66 -13.95
N TRP A 92 -19.68 -6.41 -13.78
CA TRP A 92 -21.08 -6.04 -13.90
C TRP A 92 -21.37 -5.47 -15.30
N GLU A 93 -22.59 -5.64 -15.77
CA GLU A 93 -23.07 -5.12 -17.04
C GLU A 93 -23.36 -3.63 -16.95
N PHE A 94 -22.87 -2.84 -17.91
CA PHE A 94 -23.07 -1.39 -17.93
C PHE A 94 -24.54 -0.99 -17.97
N GLY A 95 -24.93 0.00 -17.19
CA GLY A 95 -26.29 0.55 -17.16
C GLY A 95 -27.34 -0.37 -16.53
N LYS A 96 -27.00 -1.60 -16.16
CA LYS A 96 -27.94 -2.56 -15.58
C LYS A 96 -28.12 -2.29 -14.10
N ILE A 97 -29.39 -2.28 -13.65
CA ILE A 97 -29.77 -2.16 -12.25
C ILE A 97 -30.71 -3.31 -11.91
N GLU A 98 -30.44 -3.98 -10.82
CA GLU A 98 -31.26 -5.06 -10.27
C GLU A 98 -31.57 -4.75 -8.79
N LYS A 99 -32.16 -5.74 -8.06
CA LYS A 99 -32.44 -5.64 -6.63
C LYS A 99 -31.72 -6.74 -5.87
N ILE A 100 -31.12 -6.38 -4.76
CA ILE A 100 -30.53 -7.32 -3.79
C ILE A 100 -31.32 -7.28 -2.49
N LYS A 101 -31.55 -8.45 -1.89
CA LYS A 101 -32.01 -8.56 -0.52
C LYS A 101 -30.80 -8.59 0.41
N PHE A 102 -30.55 -7.50 1.14
CA PHE A 102 -29.47 -7.38 2.09
C PHE A 102 -30.06 -7.10 3.47
N ASN A 103 -29.70 -7.89 4.48
CA ASN A 103 -30.25 -7.79 5.84
C ASN A 103 -31.79 -7.67 5.88
N ASN A 104 -32.50 -8.53 5.10
CA ASN A 104 -33.94 -8.58 4.93
C ASN A 104 -34.61 -7.36 4.27
N ILE A 105 -33.90 -6.41 3.79
CA ILE A 105 -34.38 -5.22 3.06
C ILE A 105 -33.93 -5.31 1.59
N GLU A 106 -34.78 -4.89 0.66
CA GLU A 106 -34.43 -4.79 -0.76
C GLU A 106 -33.77 -3.45 -1.07
N TYR A 107 -32.63 -3.51 -1.78
CA TYR A 107 -31.87 -2.35 -2.24
C TYR A 107 -31.57 -2.45 -3.73
N PRO A 108 -31.41 -1.33 -4.45
CA PRO A 108 -30.90 -1.35 -5.81
C PRO A 108 -29.42 -1.75 -5.80
N ILE A 109 -29.02 -2.56 -6.80
CA ILE A 109 -27.65 -3.02 -7.02
C ILE A 109 -27.29 -2.94 -8.50
N GLY A 110 -26.07 -2.56 -8.82
CA GLY A 110 -25.54 -2.48 -10.19
C GLY A 110 -25.04 -1.10 -10.56
N SER A 111 -25.31 -0.66 -11.79
CA SER A 111 -24.89 0.66 -12.30
C SER A 111 -25.81 1.77 -11.81
N ILE A 112 -25.96 1.89 -10.50
CA ILE A 112 -26.85 2.89 -9.89
C ILE A 112 -26.27 4.30 -10.02
N GLN A 113 -27.14 5.28 -10.16
CA GLN A 113 -26.92 6.71 -9.91
C GLN A 113 -27.93 7.17 -8.88
N LEU A 114 -27.60 8.18 -8.08
CA LEU A 114 -28.48 8.64 -7.00
C LEU A 114 -28.79 10.13 -7.12
N GLU A 115 -30.07 10.45 -7.06
CA GLU A 115 -30.56 11.83 -6.88
C GLU A 115 -30.27 12.24 -5.42
N TYR A 116 -29.26 13.08 -5.23
CA TYR A 116 -28.85 13.52 -3.88
C TYR A 116 -29.81 14.55 -3.30
N ASN A 117 -30.19 15.50 -4.16
CA ASN A 117 -31.22 16.52 -3.94
C ASN A 117 -31.75 17.02 -5.29
N ASN A 118 -32.48 18.16 -5.30
CA ASN A 118 -33.06 18.72 -6.50
C ASN A 118 -32.02 19.14 -7.56
N ASP A 119 -30.79 19.44 -7.14
CA ASP A 119 -29.75 20.05 -7.99
C ASP A 119 -28.57 19.13 -8.29
N ILE A 120 -28.43 17.99 -7.59
CA ILE A 120 -27.25 17.14 -7.62
C ILE A 120 -27.60 15.70 -7.89
N THR A 121 -26.90 15.09 -8.85
CA THR A 121 -26.84 13.63 -9.06
C THR A 121 -25.46 13.11 -8.69
N LEU A 122 -25.41 12.01 -7.96
CA LEU A 122 -24.18 11.25 -7.66
C LEU A 122 -24.04 10.11 -8.65
N GLY A 123 -22.89 10.04 -9.29
CA GLY A 123 -22.45 8.93 -10.13
C GLY A 123 -21.24 8.25 -9.52
N PHE A 124 -21.00 7.01 -9.94
CA PHE A 124 -19.95 6.18 -9.36
C PHE A 124 -19.15 5.45 -10.43
N GLU A 125 -17.89 5.25 -10.14
CA GLU A 125 -16.96 4.36 -10.84
C GLU A 125 -16.02 3.76 -9.80
N ILE A 126 -15.49 2.56 -10.05
CA ILE A 126 -14.51 1.95 -9.14
C ILE A 126 -13.22 1.69 -9.91
N CYS A 127 -12.16 2.38 -9.54
CA CYS A 127 -10.78 2.19 -9.98
C CYS A 127 -10.65 2.01 -11.52
N ARG A 128 -10.50 0.78 -12.02
CA ARG A 128 -10.31 0.47 -13.44
C ARG A 128 -11.46 0.98 -14.32
N ASP A 129 -12.66 1.12 -13.80
CA ASP A 129 -13.79 1.67 -14.55
C ASP A 129 -13.43 2.98 -15.25
N SER A 130 -12.64 3.84 -14.59
CA SER A 130 -12.28 5.16 -15.12
C SER A 130 -11.20 5.13 -16.22
N TRP A 131 -10.48 4.02 -16.39
CA TRP A 131 -9.34 3.94 -17.31
C TRP A 131 -9.74 3.51 -18.73
N ASP A 132 -10.88 2.86 -18.87
CA ASP A 132 -11.34 2.34 -20.14
C ASP A 132 -12.27 3.34 -20.84
N ASN A 133 -12.35 3.27 -22.17
CA ASN A 133 -13.22 4.13 -22.96
C ASN A 133 -14.69 3.82 -22.70
N GLU A 134 -15.02 2.52 -22.61
CA GLU A 134 -16.33 2.03 -22.23
C GLU A 134 -16.38 1.89 -20.70
N ARG A 135 -17.19 2.72 -20.07
CA ARG A 135 -17.16 2.91 -18.62
C ARG A 135 -18.52 3.30 -18.05
N PRO A 136 -18.80 3.04 -16.76
CA PRO A 136 -20.10 3.34 -16.15
C PRO A 136 -20.56 4.79 -16.32
N ALA A 137 -19.66 5.76 -16.26
CA ALA A 137 -19.99 7.17 -16.42
C ALA A 137 -20.63 7.51 -17.77
N ASN A 138 -20.41 6.70 -18.83
CA ASN A 138 -21.06 6.89 -20.13
C ASN A 138 -22.58 6.67 -20.09
N TYR A 139 -23.08 5.95 -19.07
CA TYR A 139 -24.49 5.56 -18.93
C TYR A 139 -25.25 6.45 -17.92
N ILE A 140 -24.58 7.39 -17.28
CA ILE A 140 -25.23 8.33 -16.35
C ILE A 140 -26.09 9.32 -17.15
N LYS A 141 -27.37 9.41 -16.77
CA LYS A 141 -28.33 10.32 -17.41
C LYS A 141 -28.85 11.32 -16.36
N THR A 142 -28.43 12.58 -16.48
CA THR A 142 -28.91 13.64 -15.60
C THR A 142 -28.87 14.99 -16.30
N LYS A 143 -29.77 15.89 -15.89
CA LYS A 143 -29.73 17.34 -16.22
C LYS A 143 -29.21 18.20 -15.07
N LYS A 144 -28.94 17.55 -13.91
CA LYS A 144 -28.46 18.19 -12.68
C LYS A 144 -26.94 18.30 -12.66
N ASN A 145 -26.40 18.99 -11.67
CA ASN A 145 -24.96 18.97 -11.42
C ASN A 145 -24.51 17.54 -11.07
N LEU A 146 -23.60 17.01 -11.87
CA LEU A 146 -23.08 15.66 -11.68
C LEU A 146 -21.81 15.69 -10.83
N ILE A 147 -21.78 14.84 -9.79
CA ILE A 147 -20.58 14.55 -9.03
C ILE A 147 -20.29 13.06 -9.18
N ILE A 148 -19.12 12.72 -9.72
CA ILE A 148 -18.67 11.32 -9.86
C ILE A 148 -17.62 11.02 -8.79
N PHE A 149 -17.87 9.96 -8.04
CA PHE A 149 -16.96 9.39 -7.05
C PHE A 149 -16.27 8.15 -7.61
N ASN A 150 -14.95 8.14 -7.52
CA ASN A 150 -14.12 7.01 -7.97
C ASN A 150 -13.21 6.55 -6.82
N PRO A 151 -13.70 5.67 -5.92
CA PRO A 151 -12.84 4.96 -4.98
C PRO A 151 -11.87 4.07 -5.75
N ILE A 152 -10.58 4.14 -5.41
CA ILE A 152 -9.53 3.40 -6.10
C ILE A 152 -8.59 2.65 -5.13
N ALA A 153 -7.94 1.60 -5.66
CA ALA A 153 -6.81 0.89 -5.09
C ALA A 153 -5.69 0.83 -6.15
N SER A 154 -5.18 2.01 -6.52
CA SER A 154 -4.15 2.15 -7.54
C SER A 154 -2.77 2.19 -6.90
N HIS A 155 -2.00 1.10 -7.08
CA HIS A 155 -0.66 0.96 -6.51
C HIS A 155 0.31 2.04 -7.04
N TYR A 156 1.31 2.34 -6.22
CA TYR A 156 2.40 3.22 -6.64
C TYR A 156 3.22 2.61 -7.80
N ALA A 157 3.52 3.44 -8.77
CA ALA A 157 4.58 3.24 -9.75
C ALA A 157 5.09 4.61 -10.19
N PHE A 158 6.35 4.70 -10.62
CA PHE A 158 6.92 5.94 -11.10
C PHE A 158 6.04 6.56 -12.20
N LYS A 159 5.76 7.87 -12.06
CA LYS A 159 4.91 8.67 -12.96
C LYS A 159 3.42 8.27 -13.03
N LYS A 160 2.98 7.21 -12.36
CA LYS A 160 1.59 6.75 -12.40
C LYS A 160 0.63 7.75 -11.76
N PHE A 161 1.08 8.50 -10.78
CA PHE A 161 0.31 9.59 -10.18
C PHE A 161 -0.08 10.65 -11.22
N GLU A 162 0.84 11.05 -12.10
CA GLU A 162 0.56 12.02 -13.17
C GLU A 162 -0.54 11.51 -14.12
N PHE A 163 -0.49 10.22 -14.47
CA PHE A 163 -1.55 9.60 -15.28
C PHE A 163 -2.91 9.62 -14.57
N ARG A 164 -2.96 9.33 -13.26
CA ARG A 164 -4.22 9.41 -12.48
C ARG A 164 -4.76 10.83 -12.43
N LYS A 165 -3.89 11.81 -12.17
CA LYS A 165 -4.24 13.23 -12.15
C LYS A 165 -4.85 13.66 -13.49
N ASP A 166 -4.18 13.35 -14.58
CA ASP A 166 -4.66 13.64 -15.94
C ASP A 166 -6.01 12.97 -16.24
N LEU A 167 -6.17 11.73 -15.82
CA LEU A 167 -7.41 10.97 -15.98
C LEU A 167 -8.58 11.65 -15.26
N VAL A 168 -8.38 12.08 -14.02
CA VAL A 168 -9.39 12.80 -13.22
C VAL A 168 -9.77 14.13 -13.88
N ILE A 169 -8.78 14.92 -14.33
CA ILE A 169 -9.01 16.20 -15.03
C ILE A 169 -9.80 15.97 -16.32
N LYS A 170 -9.34 15.01 -17.16
CA LYS A 170 -9.98 14.68 -18.45
C LYS A 170 -11.40 14.13 -18.24
N SER A 171 -11.61 13.30 -17.22
CA SER A 171 -12.93 12.76 -16.88
C SER A 171 -13.89 13.88 -16.45
N SER A 172 -13.44 14.79 -15.58
CA SER A 172 -14.26 15.93 -15.15
C SER A 172 -14.67 16.85 -16.30
N LYS A 173 -13.79 17.00 -17.32
CA LYS A 173 -14.08 17.75 -18.55
C LYS A 173 -15.04 17.00 -19.45
N LYS A 174 -14.77 15.69 -19.73
CA LYS A 174 -15.57 14.85 -20.61
C LYS A 174 -17.03 14.78 -20.18
N PHE A 175 -17.27 14.60 -18.88
CA PHE A 175 -18.61 14.45 -18.32
C PHE A 175 -19.20 15.77 -17.78
N ASN A 176 -18.51 16.89 -17.99
CA ASN A 176 -18.89 18.21 -17.48
C ASN A 176 -19.31 18.18 -16.01
N CYS A 177 -18.51 17.53 -15.16
CA CYS A 177 -18.86 17.19 -13.78
C CYS A 177 -17.77 17.63 -12.79
N THR A 178 -18.08 17.47 -11.49
CA THR A 178 -17.07 17.33 -10.44
C THR A 178 -16.68 15.87 -10.34
N TYR A 179 -15.37 15.57 -10.35
CA TYR A 179 -14.84 14.23 -10.31
C TYR A 179 -13.86 14.10 -9.13
N LEU A 180 -14.13 13.17 -8.22
CA LEU A 180 -13.30 12.86 -7.06
C LEU A 180 -12.78 11.44 -7.15
N SER A 181 -11.46 11.29 -7.15
CA SER A 181 -10.78 9.99 -6.98
C SER A 181 -10.14 9.90 -5.61
N VAL A 182 -10.29 8.77 -4.91
CA VAL A 182 -9.77 8.55 -3.54
C VAL A 182 -9.04 7.22 -3.48
N ASN A 183 -7.74 7.26 -3.16
CA ASN A 183 -6.86 6.10 -3.18
C ASN A 183 -6.60 5.52 -1.79
N LEU A 184 -6.34 4.22 -1.72
CA LEU A 184 -5.84 3.56 -0.51
C LEU A 184 -4.51 4.16 -0.05
N LEU A 185 -4.23 4.03 1.24
CA LEU A 185 -2.98 4.44 1.87
C LEU A 185 -2.29 3.25 2.51
N GLY A 186 -0.97 3.14 2.29
CA GLY A 186 -0.12 2.19 2.98
C GLY A 186 0.06 0.87 2.23
N ASN A 187 0.66 -0.11 2.91
CA ASN A 187 1.03 -1.40 2.35
C ASN A 187 -0.13 -2.41 2.46
N GLU A 188 -0.35 -3.17 1.41
CA GLU A 188 -1.31 -4.27 1.37
C GLU A 188 -0.62 -5.59 1.00
N SER A 189 -0.84 -6.62 1.80
CA SER A 189 -0.31 -7.99 1.59
C SER A 189 1.22 -8.09 1.43
N GLY A 190 1.97 -7.10 1.91
CA GLY A 190 3.42 -7.07 1.78
C GLY A 190 3.96 -6.93 0.34
N LYS A 191 3.09 -6.69 -0.64
CA LYS A 191 3.46 -6.66 -2.06
C LYS A 191 3.18 -5.33 -2.74
N ILE A 192 2.16 -4.62 -2.29
CA ILE A 192 1.62 -3.44 -2.96
C ILE A 192 1.61 -2.29 -1.97
N ILE A 193 2.00 -1.11 -2.43
CA ILE A 193 1.98 0.12 -1.66
C ILE A 193 1.09 1.14 -2.37
N PHE A 194 0.27 1.85 -1.60
CA PHE A 194 -0.64 2.89 -2.04
C PHE A 194 -0.27 4.23 -1.43
N GLU A 195 -0.45 5.29 -2.20
CA GLU A 195 0.04 6.64 -1.88
C GLU A 195 -0.88 7.42 -0.96
N GLY A 196 -2.18 7.06 -0.89
CA GLY A 196 -3.18 7.75 -0.09
C GLY A 196 -3.64 9.08 -0.67
N ASP A 197 -3.49 9.27 -1.97
CA ASP A 197 -3.92 10.48 -2.66
C ASP A 197 -5.45 10.55 -2.82
N SER A 198 -5.99 11.77 -2.70
CA SER A 198 -7.27 12.12 -3.29
C SER A 198 -7.05 13.23 -4.32
N ILE A 199 -7.75 13.15 -5.45
CA ILE A 199 -7.64 14.10 -6.56
C ILE A 199 -9.03 14.60 -6.89
N LEU A 200 -9.22 15.91 -6.82
CA LEU A 200 -10.48 16.57 -7.10
C LEU A 200 -10.34 17.49 -8.32
N ALA A 201 -11.19 17.29 -9.32
CA ALA A 201 -11.28 18.17 -10.47
C ALA A 201 -12.74 18.53 -10.80
N GLN A 202 -12.97 19.68 -11.42
CA GLN A 202 -14.27 20.11 -11.87
C GLN A 202 -14.17 20.72 -13.27
N LYS A 203 -14.99 20.21 -14.20
CA LYS A 203 -15.12 20.76 -15.57
C LYS A 203 -13.77 21.00 -16.26
N GLY A 204 -12.80 20.08 -16.05
CA GLY A 204 -11.46 20.14 -16.61
C GLY A 204 -10.43 20.97 -15.83
N LYS A 205 -10.80 21.50 -14.66
CA LYS A 205 -9.89 22.23 -13.77
C LYS A 205 -9.54 21.39 -12.56
N LEU A 206 -8.26 21.26 -12.23
CA LEU A 206 -7.80 20.66 -10.99
C LEU A 206 -8.10 21.60 -9.84
N LEU A 207 -8.81 21.10 -8.81
CA LEU A 207 -9.19 21.89 -7.64
C LEU A 207 -8.33 21.56 -6.42
N ASP A 208 -8.00 20.27 -6.22
CA ASP A 208 -7.24 19.86 -5.06
C ASP A 208 -6.55 18.50 -5.24
N ILE A 209 -5.44 18.34 -4.54
CA ILE A 209 -4.72 17.07 -4.34
C ILE A 209 -4.38 16.96 -2.87
N SER A 210 -4.77 15.87 -2.22
CA SER A 210 -4.41 15.61 -0.84
C SER A 210 -2.92 15.26 -0.69
N LYS A 211 -2.44 15.32 0.56
CA LYS A 211 -1.09 14.91 0.90
C LYS A 211 -0.90 13.42 0.61
N ARG A 212 0.16 13.08 -0.14
CA ARG A 212 0.60 11.71 -0.42
C ARG A 212 1.58 11.21 0.65
N PHE A 213 1.75 9.90 0.76
CA PHE A 213 2.75 9.24 1.62
C PHE A 213 2.65 9.61 3.10
N SER A 214 1.42 9.64 3.62
CA SER A 214 1.18 9.89 5.04
C SER A 214 1.59 8.69 5.88
N PHE A 215 2.25 8.94 7.02
CA PHE A 215 2.53 7.92 8.03
C PHE A 215 1.36 7.70 9.01
N GLU A 216 0.22 8.37 8.80
CA GLU A 216 -0.99 8.13 9.59
C GLU A 216 -1.68 6.83 9.17
N ASP A 217 -2.52 6.30 10.06
CA ASP A 217 -3.33 5.12 9.75
C ASP A 217 -4.44 5.45 8.76
N PHE A 218 -4.86 6.71 8.70
CA PHE A 218 -5.79 7.27 7.71
C PHE A 218 -5.48 8.74 7.44
N SER A 219 -5.93 9.25 6.31
CA SER A 219 -5.85 10.67 5.95
C SER A 219 -7.21 11.16 5.50
N ILE A 220 -7.65 12.31 6.00
CA ILE A 220 -8.90 12.95 5.58
C ILE A 220 -8.55 14.25 4.89
N ASN A 221 -9.16 14.48 3.73
CA ASN A 221 -9.08 15.72 2.99
C ASN A 221 -10.47 16.34 2.84
N PHE A 222 -10.59 17.63 3.12
CA PHE A 222 -11.84 18.36 3.08
C PHE A 222 -11.83 19.41 1.98
N ASN A 223 -12.88 19.41 1.17
CA ASN A 223 -13.06 20.38 0.10
C ASN A 223 -14.49 20.90 0.09
N THR A 224 -14.64 22.22 -0.01
CA THR A 224 -15.92 22.87 -0.31
C THR A 224 -15.96 23.19 -1.79
N ILE A 225 -17.00 22.73 -2.48
CA ILE A 225 -17.13 22.84 -3.94
C ILE A 225 -18.27 23.80 -4.28
N ASN A 226 -17.95 24.83 -5.05
CA ASN A 226 -18.97 25.61 -5.73
C ASN A 226 -19.38 24.89 -7.03
N LEU A 227 -20.64 24.50 -7.14
CA LEU A 227 -21.17 23.76 -8.29
C LEU A 227 -21.25 24.60 -9.56
N GLU A 228 -21.34 25.93 -9.45
CA GLU A 228 -21.33 26.84 -10.58
C GLU A 228 -19.95 26.96 -11.27
N GLY A 229 -18.89 26.50 -10.62
CA GLY A 229 -17.56 26.41 -11.23
C GLY A 229 -16.58 27.52 -10.86
N ASN A 230 -16.97 28.44 -9.95
CA ASN A 230 -16.09 29.52 -9.47
C ASN A 230 -15.11 29.06 -8.36
N ASN A 231 -14.52 27.88 -8.50
CA ASN A 231 -13.55 27.34 -7.57
C ASN A 231 -12.13 27.82 -7.90
N LYS A 232 -11.31 28.01 -6.86
CA LYS A 232 -9.89 28.33 -7.03
C LYS A 232 -9.18 27.13 -7.70
N LYS A 233 -8.24 27.43 -8.59
CA LYS A 233 -7.38 26.40 -9.19
C LYS A 233 -6.31 26.00 -8.18
N TYR A 234 -6.01 24.68 -8.11
CA TYR A 234 -4.88 24.17 -7.34
C TYR A 234 -3.56 24.63 -7.94
N ASN A 235 -2.68 25.16 -7.09
CA ASN A 235 -1.30 25.48 -7.49
C ASN A 235 -0.41 24.29 -7.20
N GLU A 236 0.00 23.62 -8.25
CA GLU A 236 0.80 22.42 -8.16
C GLU A 236 2.25 22.78 -7.80
N THR A 237 2.82 22.05 -6.84
CA THR A 237 4.25 22.07 -6.53
C THR A 237 4.91 20.85 -7.17
N SER A 238 5.98 21.07 -7.92
CA SER A 238 6.76 19.97 -8.50
C SER A 238 7.40 19.11 -7.39
N THR A 239 7.26 17.80 -7.49
CA THR A 239 7.91 16.86 -6.58
C THR A 239 9.17 16.30 -7.24
N ASN A 240 10.25 16.17 -6.44
CA ASN A 240 11.47 15.50 -6.88
C ASN A 240 11.23 13.98 -6.86
N ILE A 241 11.49 13.31 -7.96
CA ILE A 241 11.26 11.85 -8.11
C ILE A 241 12.07 11.02 -7.10
N TYR A 242 13.26 11.47 -6.70
CA TYR A 242 14.08 10.79 -5.71
C TYR A 242 13.49 10.94 -4.30
N GLU A 243 12.98 12.12 -3.98
CA GLU A 243 12.27 12.36 -2.72
C GLU A 243 10.98 11.52 -2.63
N GLU A 244 10.24 11.46 -3.73
CA GLU A 244 9.06 10.61 -3.85
C GLU A 244 9.40 9.13 -3.64
N PHE A 245 10.49 8.65 -4.23
CA PHE A 245 10.97 7.27 -4.04
C PHE A 245 11.30 6.99 -2.57
N ILE A 246 12.02 7.90 -1.89
CA ILE A 246 12.37 7.70 -0.48
C ILE A 246 11.12 7.77 0.41
N ASP A 247 10.15 8.65 0.11
CA ASP A 247 8.91 8.76 0.87
C ASP A 247 8.06 7.50 0.77
N ILE A 248 7.86 6.98 -0.45
CA ILE A 248 7.05 5.76 -0.65
C ILE A 248 7.73 4.52 -0.07
N PHE A 249 9.06 4.41 -0.21
CA PHE A 249 9.81 3.31 0.36
C PHE A 249 9.75 3.34 1.90
N SER A 250 9.92 4.52 2.49
CA SER A 250 9.81 4.73 3.93
C SER A 250 8.43 4.34 4.46
N LEU A 251 7.36 4.74 3.76
CA LEU A 251 6.00 4.33 4.09
C LEU A 251 5.84 2.81 3.98
N SER A 252 6.32 2.21 2.90
CA SER A 252 6.18 0.78 2.62
C SER A 252 6.80 -0.09 3.71
N ILE A 253 8.07 0.15 4.04
CA ILE A 253 8.79 -0.68 5.01
C ILE A 253 8.27 -0.49 6.43
N LEU A 254 7.90 0.75 6.82
CA LEU A 254 7.34 1.01 8.14
C LEU A 254 5.95 0.39 8.31
N ASP A 255 5.09 0.56 7.32
CA ASP A 255 3.73 0.06 7.39
C ASP A 255 3.70 -1.47 7.37
N TYR A 256 4.55 -2.10 6.56
CA TYR A 256 4.72 -3.56 6.57
C TYR A 256 5.22 -4.06 7.92
N LEU A 257 6.23 -3.40 8.51
CA LEU A 257 6.74 -3.76 9.83
C LEU A 257 5.63 -3.66 10.90
N SER A 258 4.86 -2.57 10.89
CA SER A 258 3.77 -2.33 11.85
C SER A 258 2.66 -3.37 11.72
N LYS A 259 2.22 -3.68 10.49
CA LYS A 259 1.14 -4.64 10.19
C LYS A 259 1.54 -6.09 10.48
N SER A 260 2.79 -6.46 10.21
CA SER A 260 3.33 -7.81 10.51
C SER A 260 3.61 -8.02 12.00
N LYS A 261 3.57 -6.97 12.82
CA LYS A 261 3.90 -6.99 14.26
C LYS A 261 5.32 -7.48 14.56
N LEU A 262 6.23 -7.36 13.60
CA LEU A 262 7.64 -7.63 13.76
C LEU A 262 8.34 -6.48 14.48
N LYS A 263 9.50 -6.75 15.11
CA LYS A 263 10.19 -5.78 15.96
C LYS A 263 11.27 -4.97 15.27
N GLY A 264 11.59 -5.29 14.01
CA GLY A 264 12.64 -4.63 13.26
C GLY A 264 13.06 -5.43 12.03
N TYR A 265 14.26 -5.17 11.55
CA TYR A 265 14.80 -5.74 10.31
C TYR A 265 16.11 -6.47 10.56
N GLY A 266 16.29 -7.62 9.89
CA GLY A 266 17.56 -8.34 9.78
C GLY A 266 18.10 -8.18 8.37
N LEU A 267 19.36 -7.78 8.20
CA LEU A 267 19.94 -7.50 6.89
C LEU A 267 21.35 -8.07 6.77
N SER A 268 21.60 -8.91 5.77
CA SER A 268 22.95 -9.27 5.35
C SER A 268 23.59 -8.08 4.65
N LEU A 269 24.43 -7.33 5.37
CA LEU A 269 25.11 -6.13 4.88
C LEU A 269 26.43 -6.51 4.23
N SER A 270 26.41 -6.78 2.93
CA SER A 270 27.57 -7.26 2.18
C SER A 270 28.61 -6.18 1.85
N GLY A 271 28.30 -4.91 2.09
CA GLY A 271 29.11 -3.78 1.62
C GLY A 271 28.95 -3.47 0.13
N GLY A 272 28.07 -4.22 -0.58
CA GLY A 272 27.64 -3.91 -1.94
C GLY A 272 26.49 -2.90 -1.97
N LEU A 273 26.14 -2.45 -3.17
CA LEU A 273 25.19 -1.35 -3.41
C LEU A 273 23.79 -1.67 -2.85
N ASP A 274 23.22 -2.83 -3.17
CA ASP A 274 21.82 -3.16 -2.83
C ASP A 274 21.59 -3.21 -1.33
N SER A 275 22.43 -3.96 -0.59
CA SER A 275 22.33 -4.07 0.86
C SER A 275 22.58 -2.73 1.56
N SER A 276 23.50 -1.91 1.03
CA SER A 276 23.77 -0.57 1.55
C SER A 276 22.59 0.37 1.31
N CYS A 277 21.95 0.28 0.13
CA CYS A 277 20.77 1.07 -0.20
C CYS A 277 19.61 0.74 0.77
N ILE A 278 19.33 -0.54 1.02
CA ILE A 278 18.29 -0.95 1.97
C ILE A 278 18.58 -0.41 3.38
N ALA A 279 19.83 -0.52 3.85
CA ALA A 279 20.22 0.00 5.16
C ALA A 279 20.01 1.52 5.28
N ILE A 280 20.35 2.27 4.24
CA ILE A 280 20.15 3.73 4.16
C ILE A 280 18.65 4.05 4.12
N LEU A 281 17.85 3.33 3.36
CA LEU A 281 16.41 3.56 3.27
C LEU A 281 15.70 3.32 4.61
N ILE A 282 16.13 2.32 5.40
CA ILE A 282 15.63 2.13 6.77
C ILE A 282 16.04 3.31 7.67
N TYR A 283 17.26 3.82 7.54
CA TYR A 283 17.69 5.02 8.25
C TYR A 283 16.87 6.26 7.86
N GLU A 284 16.66 6.50 6.57
CA GLU A 284 15.83 7.59 6.06
C GLU A 284 14.37 7.46 6.50
N MET A 285 13.81 6.25 6.59
CA MET A 285 12.48 6.03 7.14
C MET A 285 12.36 6.54 8.58
N VAL A 286 13.31 6.22 9.45
CA VAL A 286 13.33 6.70 10.84
C VAL A 286 13.44 8.22 10.88
N LYS A 287 14.36 8.79 10.12
CA LYS A 287 14.60 10.23 10.03
C LYS A 287 13.35 10.99 9.55
N ARG A 288 12.74 10.53 8.45
CA ARG A 288 11.52 11.14 7.88
C ARG A 288 10.32 11.02 8.80
N PHE A 289 10.17 9.88 9.47
CA PHE A 289 9.08 9.74 10.44
C PHE A 289 9.27 10.70 11.61
N ILE A 290 10.45 10.76 12.20
CA ILE A 290 10.74 11.66 13.32
C ILE A 290 10.51 13.12 12.93
N ALA A 291 10.97 13.54 11.77
CA ALA A 291 10.75 14.89 11.26
C ALA A 291 9.28 15.24 11.03
N LYS A 292 8.46 14.26 10.59
CA LYS A 292 7.02 14.48 10.31
C LYS A 292 6.13 14.31 11.54
N LYS A 293 6.50 13.45 12.53
CA LYS A 293 5.63 12.98 13.61
C LYS A 293 6.25 13.03 15.01
N GLY A 294 7.56 13.17 15.10
CA GLY A 294 8.29 13.08 16.34
C GLY A 294 8.70 11.66 16.75
N GLY A 295 9.75 11.57 17.55
CA GLY A 295 10.34 10.30 17.95
C GLY A 295 9.44 9.47 18.91
N ASP A 296 8.70 10.13 19.78
CA ASP A 296 7.78 9.44 20.73
C ASP A 296 6.68 8.67 20.00
N GLN A 297 6.15 9.22 18.89
CA GLN A 297 5.16 8.52 18.08
C GLN A 297 5.75 7.29 17.38
N LEU A 298 7.01 7.36 16.91
CA LEU A 298 7.68 6.20 16.31
C LEU A 298 7.92 5.11 17.36
N ILE A 299 8.39 5.48 18.55
CA ILE A 299 8.57 4.55 19.69
C ILE A 299 7.26 3.85 20.04
N LYS A 300 6.16 4.59 20.11
CA LYS A 300 4.82 4.04 20.35
C LYS A 300 4.38 3.09 19.22
N ARG A 301 4.52 3.49 17.96
CA ARG A 301 4.11 2.70 16.79
C ARG A 301 4.87 1.39 16.69
N LEU A 302 6.18 1.39 16.96
CA LEU A 302 7.03 0.21 16.93
C LEU A 302 7.14 -0.52 18.28
N ASN A 303 6.40 -0.06 19.30
CA ASN A 303 6.39 -0.63 20.65
C ASN A 303 7.80 -0.74 21.28
N LEU A 304 8.62 0.30 21.14
CA LEU A 304 10.01 0.37 21.62
C LEU A 304 10.08 1.00 23.02
N LYS A 305 9.38 0.44 23.99
CA LYS A 305 9.18 1.02 25.36
C LYS A 305 10.48 1.29 26.14
N GLU A 306 11.59 0.67 25.75
CA GLU A 306 12.88 0.78 26.46
C GLU A 306 13.69 2.01 26.02
N ILE A 307 13.31 2.70 24.95
CA ILE A 307 14.05 3.84 24.43
C ILE A 307 13.60 5.10 25.13
N LYS A 308 14.58 5.83 25.70
CA LYS A 308 14.40 7.20 26.20
C LYS A 308 15.08 8.15 25.23
N LEU A 309 14.29 9.05 24.64
CA LEU A 309 14.82 10.07 23.73
C LEU A 309 15.62 11.13 24.48
N THR A 310 16.58 11.69 23.79
CA THR A 310 17.44 12.78 24.25
C THR A 310 17.09 14.09 23.52
N LYS A 311 17.75 15.19 23.87
CA LYS A 311 17.64 16.46 23.11
C LYS A 311 18.38 16.43 21.77
N ASP A 312 19.27 15.46 21.57
CA ASP A 312 20.04 15.29 20.33
C ASP A 312 19.30 14.39 19.35
N GLU A 313 18.80 14.96 18.28
CA GLU A 313 18.03 14.27 17.24
C GLU A 313 18.86 13.18 16.53
N ASN A 314 20.12 13.45 16.21
CA ASN A 314 21.00 12.47 15.57
C ASN A 314 21.29 11.27 16.49
N LYS A 315 21.39 11.49 17.78
CA LYS A 315 21.53 10.44 18.78
C LYS A 315 20.25 9.61 18.86
N ASN A 316 19.09 10.25 18.81
CA ASN A 316 17.80 9.57 18.81
C ASN A 316 17.61 8.68 17.58
N HIS A 317 18.01 9.14 16.38
CA HIS A 317 17.99 8.31 15.17
C HIS A 317 18.79 7.02 15.37
N LYS A 318 20.04 7.15 15.84
CA LYS A 318 20.91 5.99 16.09
C LYS A 318 20.38 5.06 17.16
N LEU A 319 19.78 5.59 18.23
CA LEU A 319 19.18 4.78 19.30
C LEU A 319 18.03 3.92 18.75
N ILE A 320 17.16 4.50 17.94
CA ILE A 320 16.05 3.78 17.31
C ILE A 320 16.57 2.76 16.31
N ILE A 321 17.48 3.17 15.41
CA ILE A 321 18.10 2.25 14.43
C ILE A 321 18.77 1.07 15.11
N ASN A 322 19.50 1.29 16.22
CA ASN A 322 20.15 0.20 16.95
C ASN A 322 19.16 -0.85 17.48
N LYS A 323 17.94 -0.44 17.76
CA LYS A 323 16.89 -1.36 18.24
C LYS A 323 16.18 -2.10 17.11
N ILE A 324 16.01 -1.48 15.94
CA ILE A 324 15.20 -2.04 14.87
C ILE A 324 16.00 -2.62 13.71
N LEU A 325 17.30 -2.32 13.56
CA LEU A 325 18.10 -2.79 12.44
C LEU A 325 19.30 -3.60 12.90
N TYR A 326 19.26 -4.88 12.61
CA TYR A 326 20.32 -5.85 12.84
C TYR A 326 21.00 -6.15 11.51
N THR A 327 22.30 -5.88 11.40
CA THR A 327 23.07 -6.09 10.20
C THR A 327 24.15 -7.13 10.43
N ALA A 328 24.49 -7.91 9.41
CA ALA A 328 25.53 -8.91 9.48
C ALA A 328 26.43 -8.85 8.25
N TYR A 329 27.75 -8.81 8.46
CA TYR A 329 28.75 -9.06 7.42
C TYR A 329 29.29 -10.49 7.60
N GLN A 330 29.09 -11.32 6.60
CA GLN A 330 29.44 -12.75 6.64
C GLN A 330 30.64 -12.96 5.71
N LYS A 331 31.82 -12.89 6.29
CA LYS A 331 33.12 -12.96 5.61
C LYS A 331 33.41 -14.38 5.13
N SER A 332 34.01 -14.50 3.96
CA SER A 332 34.70 -15.68 3.46
C SER A 332 36.13 -15.34 3.02
N GLU A 333 36.94 -16.35 2.79
CA GLU A 333 38.31 -16.18 2.26
C GLU A 333 38.35 -15.37 0.95
N ASN A 334 37.24 -15.39 0.18
CA ASN A 334 37.09 -14.64 -1.08
C ASN A 334 36.52 -13.22 -0.89
N SER A 335 36.27 -12.78 0.34
CA SER A 335 35.71 -11.45 0.62
C SER A 335 36.79 -10.39 0.57
N SER A 336 36.51 -9.26 -0.07
CA SER A 336 37.47 -8.15 -0.12
C SER A 336 37.49 -7.33 1.17
N LYS A 337 38.64 -6.74 1.49
CA LYS A 337 38.81 -5.81 2.63
C LYS A 337 37.95 -4.54 2.44
N GLU A 338 37.73 -4.12 1.21
CA GLU A 338 36.97 -2.93 0.86
C GLU A 338 35.48 -3.12 1.21
N THR A 339 34.89 -4.26 0.86
CA THR A 339 33.47 -4.54 1.16
C THR A 339 33.23 -4.68 2.65
N GLN A 340 34.15 -5.34 3.39
CA GLN A 340 34.08 -5.41 4.84
C GLN A 340 34.15 -4.02 5.49
N LYS A 341 35.13 -3.18 5.06
CA LYS A 341 35.28 -1.82 5.53
C LYS A 341 34.05 -0.98 5.25
N SER A 342 33.48 -1.10 4.05
CA SER A 342 32.25 -0.39 3.65
C SER A 342 31.06 -0.77 4.53
N ALA A 343 30.81 -2.06 4.75
CA ALA A 343 29.74 -2.53 5.61
C ALA A 343 29.89 -2.02 7.06
N LYS A 344 31.11 -2.08 7.60
CA LYS A 344 31.42 -1.62 8.95
C LYS A 344 31.26 -0.11 9.12
N LEU A 345 31.71 0.68 8.15
CA LEU A 345 31.58 2.14 8.18
C LEU A 345 30.12 2.54 8.08
N LEU A 346 29.36 1.94 7.17
CA LEU A 346 27.93 2.23 7.02
C LEU A 346 27.16 1.87 8.29
N SER A 347 27.36 0.67 8.83
CA SER A 347 26.66 0.24 10.06
C SER A 347 26.93 1.18 11.23
N LYS A 348 28.18 1.63 11.39
CA LYS A 348 28.57 2.62 12.40
C LYS A 348 27.93 3.98 12.16
N PHE A 349 27.86 4.43 10.89
CA PHE A 349 27.24 5.70 10.53
C PHE A 349 25.77 5.75 10.89
N ILE A 350 25.01 4.74 10.44
CA ILE A 350 23.55 4.67 10.69
C ILE A 350 23.21 4.24 12.11
N GLY A 351 24.13 3.58 12.83
CA GLY A 351 23.94 3.11 14.21
C GLY A 351 23.29 1.74 14.32
N SER A 352 23.31 0.89 13.29
CA SER A 352 22.72 -0.45 13.34
C SER A 352 23.47 -1.37 14.32
N LYS A 353 22.76 -2.40 14.83
CA LYS A 353 23.39 -3.47 15.62
C LYS A 353 24.09 -4.42 14.64
N HIS A 354 25.42 -4.33 14.57
CA HIS A 354 26.21 -4.99 13.55
C HIS A 354 26.99 -6.19 14.09
N TYR A 355 26.96 -7.28 13.30
CA TYR A 355 27.70 -8.49 13.57
C TYR A 355 28.63 -8.81 12.41
N GLU A 356 29.78 -9.40 12.72
CA GLU A 356 30.72 -9.94 11.74
C GLU A 356 31.06 -11.37 12.11
N TRP A 357 31.01 -12.29 11.14
CA TRP A 357 31.53 -13.65 11.31
C TRP A 357 32.06 -14.24 10.03
N GLU A 358 32.88 -15.29 10.17
CA GLU A 358 33.43 -16.06 9.07
C GLU A 358 32.54 -17.26 8.79
N ILE A 359 32.48 -17.69 7.51
CA ILE A 359 31.63 -18.78 7.06
C ILE A 359 32.41 -19.91 6.39
N ASP A 360 33.76 -19.85 6.41
CA ASP A 360 34.59 -20.79 5.67
C ASP A 360 34.56 -22.21 6.25
N ASP A 361 34.43 -22.37 7.55
CA ASP A 361 34.36 -23.69 8.20
C ASP A 361 33.06 -24.39 7.81
N GLU A 362 31.95 -23.73 7.75
CA GLU A 362 30.66 -24.28 7.30
C GLU A 362 30.72 -24.68 5.83
N VAL A 363 31.30 -23.83 4.97
CA VAL A 363 31.52 -24.15 3.55
C VAL A 363 32.38 -25.36 3.39
N LYS A 364 33.54 -25.44 4.07
CA LYS A 364 34.45 -26.59 4.06
C LYS A 364 33.78 -27.85 4.57
N SER A 365 33.00 -27.75 5.64
CA SER A 365 32.26 -28.88 6.19
C SER A 365 31.27 -29.49 5.19
N ILE A 366 30.51 -28.64 4.51
CA ILE A 366 29.56 -29.09 3.47
C ILE A 366 30.28 -29.73 2.31
N ILE A 367 31.35 -29.12 1.79
CA ILE A 367 32.14 -29.66 0.67
C ILE A 367 32.73 -31.03 1.06
N LYS A 368 33.28 -31.15 2.26
CA LYS A 368 33.82 -32.42 2.77
C LYS A 368 32.78 -33.55 2.79
N LYS A 369 31.57 -33.26 3.29
CA LYS A 369 30.45 -34.22 3.32
C LYS A 369 30.05 -34.67 1.91
N ILE A 370 29.93 -33.73 0.98
CA ILE A 370 29.57 -34.03 -0.43
C ILE A 370 30.68 -34.86 -1.09
N SER A 371 31.95 -34.46 -0.93
CA SER A 371 33.09 -35.17 -1.50
C SER A 371 33.17 -36.61 -1.00
N SER A 372 32.96 -36.84 0.30
CA SER A 372 32.94 -38.19 0.88
C SER A 372 31.81 -39.05 0.32
N SER A 373 30.61 -38.45 0.16
CA SER A 373 29.44 -39.20 -0.35
C SER A 373 29.54 -39.51 -1.85
N THR A 374 30.07 -38.58 -2.63
CA THR A 374 30.15 -38.69 -4.10
C THR A 374 31.45 -39.36 -4.57
N LYS A 375 32.43 -39.52 -3.68
CA LYS A 375 33.81 -39.99 -3.98
C LYS A 375 34.51 -39.13 -5.04
N LYS A 376 34.20 -37.82 -5.07
CA LYS A 376 34.75 -36.80 -6.00
C LYS A 376 35.37 -35.66 -5.22
N THR A 377 36.39 -35.03 -5.82
CA THR A 377 36.94 -33.75 -5.33
C THR A 377 36.37 -32.59 -6.10
N TYR A 378 36.10 -31.51 -5.41
CA TYR A 378 35.54 -30.28 -5.97
C TYR A 378 36.52 -29.12 -5.80
N SER A 379 36.73 -28.35 -6.85
CA SER A 379 37.65 -27.21 -6.85
C SER A 379 37.04 -25.99 -7.52
N TRP A 380 37.53 -24.82 -7.20
CA TRP A 380 37.07 -23.53 -7.81
C TRP A 380 37.27 -23.54 -9.34
N ASN A 381 38.31 -24.21 -9.86
CA ASN A 381 38.56 -24.29 -11.29
C ASN A 381 37.48 -25.08 -12.06
N ASN A 382 37.01 -26.17 -11.46
CA ASN A 382 36.12 -27.10 -12.16
C ASN A 382 34.65 -27.01 -11.72
N ASN A 383 34.37 -26.46 -10.53
CA ASN A 383 33.07 -26.50 -9.91
C ASN A 383 32.65 -25.13 -9.34
N ASN A 384 33.12 -24.04 -9.93
CA ASN A 384 32.96 -22.68 -9.47
C ASN A 384 31.50 -22.33 -9.09
N ILE A 385 30.55 -22.57 -10.00
CA ILE A 385 29.13 -22.26 -9.78
C ILE A 385 28.57 -22.99 -8.54
N ALA A 386 28.93 -24.29 -8.36
CA ALA A 386 28.46 -25.07 -7.23
C ALA A 386 29.02 -24.51 -5.90
N LEU A 387 30.31 -24.17 -5.87
CA LEU A 387 30.97 -23.63 -4.70
C LEU A 387 30.47 -22.22 -4.34
N GLN A 388 30.27 -21.34 -5.34
CA GLN A 388 29.62 -20.03 -5.13
C GLN A 388 28.22 -20.18 -4.54
N ASN A 389 27.42 -21.13 -5.05
CA ASN A 389 26.09 -21.40 -4.54
C ASN A 389 26.09 -21.88 -3.08
N ILE A 390 27.02 -22.73 -2.69
CA ILE A 390 27.17 -23.17 -1.29
C ILE A 390 27.54 -21.94 -0.43
N GLN A 391 28.55 -21.19 -0.84
CA GLN A 391 29.04 -20.02 -0.12
C GLN A 391 27.94 -18.96 0.07
N ALA A 392 27.10 -18.75 -0.94
CA ALA A 392 25.96 -17.84 -0.84
C ALA A 392 24.90 -18.34 0.16
N ARG A 393 24.56 -19.64 0.11
CA ARG A 393 23.50 -20.23 0.95
C ARG A 393 23.89 -20.41 2.40
N VAL A 394 25.16 -20.67 2.68
CA VAL A 394 25.67 -20.78 4.06
C VAL A 394 25.48 -19.51 4.86
N ARG A 395 25.40 -18.35 4.21
CA ARG A 395 25.10 -17.07 4.89
C ARG A 395 23.69 -17.03 5.47
N SER A 396 22.73 -17.73 4.85
CA SER A 396 21.31 -17.64 5.25
C SER A 396 21.03 -18.13 6.68
N PRO A 397 21.50 -19.27 7.17
CA PRO A 397 21.18 -19.74 8.52
C PRO A 397 21.51 -18.77 9.62
N PHE A 398 22.61 -18.04 9.53
CA PHE A 398 23.05 -17.10 10.55
C PHE A 398 22.09 -15.91 10.68
N ILE A 399 21.77 -15.25 9.57
CA ILE A 399 20.88 -14.09 9.60
C ILE A 399 19.43 -14.51 9.89
N TRP A 400 19.00 -15.69 9.43
CA TRP A 400 17.70 -16.26 9.76
C TRP A 400 17.57 -16.53 11.25
N PHE A 401 18.62 -17.09 11.88
CA PHE A 401 18.62 -17.31 13.32
C PHE A 401 18.47 -16.00 14.10
N ILE A 402 19.22 -14.96 13.72
CA ILE A 402 19.10 -13.62 14.32
C ILE A 402 17.69 -13.06 14.11
N ALA A 403 17.14 -13.17 12.90
CA ALA A 403 15.81 -12.67 12.60
C ALA A 403 14.74 -13.40 13.44
N ASN A 404 14.76 -14.71 13.50
CA ASN A 404 13.79 -15.50 14.24
C ASN A 404 13.86 -15.28 15.75
N THR A 405 15.05 -15.22 16.33
CA THR A 405 15.24 -15.02 17.78
C THR A 405 14.88 -13.62 18.23
N ASN A 406 14.94 -12.63 17.34
CA ASN A 406 14.62 -11.23 17.66
C ASN A 406 13.29 -10.76 17.06
N ASN A 407 12.55 -11.66 16.39
CA ASN A 407 11.28 -11.35 15.70
C ASN A 407 11.43 -10.21 14.67
N LEU A 408 12.39 -10.38 13.74
CA LEU A 408 12.71 -9.39 12.71
C LEU A 408 12.18 -9.81 11.34
N LEU A 409 11.91 -8.82 10.51
CA LEU A 409 11.74 -8.99 9.07
C LEU A 409 13.11 -9.16 8.42
N LEU A 410 13.29 -10.21 7.61
CA LEU A 410 14.52 -10.50 6.90
C LEU A 410 14.44 -9.97 5.47
#